data_053021e6aa81276fc21cdacf97b64da5
#
_entry.id   053021e6aa81276fc21cdacf97b64da5
#
_cell.length_a   1.000
_cell.length_b   1.000
_cell.length_c   1.000
_cell.angle_alpha   90.00
_cell.angle_beta   90.00
_cell.angle_gamma   90.00
#
_symmetry.space_group_name_H-M   'P 1'
#
loop_
_entity.id
_entity.type
_entity.pdbx_description
1 polymer ?
#
loop_
_entity_poly.entity_id
_entity_poly.type
_entity_poly.pdbx_seq_one_letter_code
_entity_poly.pdbx_strand_id
1 'polypeptide(L)'
;IVRLLDEAIPDLLYGKERLISHKLFLSKEGAMALKARVLLYQASPLFNGNEYYVNFKGKKGESLFSAEYDPEKWKRAAEAADAAVEMCESQGYKLKTGEGNKATKLLNQMRDIEMSIWEPNYEGEEAIFLTGNANIMNSYVMFTLPLFPEGHSDRYALLTGCVAPSMKMVEMFYTKNGLPLNVDKEWDYANRYKLGREVNNDYQNVVALNEDVLNLHLKREPRFYANVAADRCYWQRGPAANKN
;
A
#
# COMPACT_ATOMS: atom_id res chain seq x y z
N ILE A 1 -24.36 -5.35 -1.94
CA ILE A 1 -23.03 -5.77 -2.46
C ILE A 1 -22.71 -7.17 -1.93
N VAL A 2 -22.67 -7.40 -0.58
CA VAL A 2 -22.28 -8.69 0.01
C VAL A 2 -23.13 -9.85 -0.54
N ARG A 3 -24.47 -9.71 -0.55
CA ARG A 3 -25.38 -10.72 -1.12
C ARG A 3 -25.04 -11.08 -2.57
N LEU A 4 -24.77 -10.08 -3.41
CA LEU A 4 -24.41 -10.32 -4.82
C LEU A 4 -23.06 -11.05 -4.96
N LEU A 5 -22.11 -10.75 -4.06
CA LEU A 5 -20.83 -11.46 -4.04
C LEU A 5 -21.01 -12.90 -3.59
N ASP A 6 -21.86 -13.15 -2.57
CA ASP A 6 -22.16 -14.51 -2.09
C ASP A 6 -22.83 -15.37 -3.17
N GLU A 7 -23.70 -14.77 -3.98
CA GLU A 7 -24.34 -15.43 -5.12
C GLU A 7 -23.33 -15.70 -6.26
N ALA A 8 -22.37 -14.80 -6.51
CA ALA A 8 -21.45 -14.92 -7.65
C ALA A 8 -20.20 -15.78 -7.35
N ILE A 9 -19.67 -15.74 -6.12
CA ILE A 9 -18.41 -16.41 -5.75
C ILE A 9 -18.37 -17.89 -6.14
N PRO A 10 -19.44 -18.71 -5.96
CA PRO A 10 -19.41 -20.12 -6.34
C PRO A 10 -19.09 -20.34 -7.82
N ASP A 11 -19.59 -19.49 -8.69
CA ASP A 11 -19.52 -19.64 -10.15
C ASP A 11 -18.30 -18.96 -10.78
N LEU A 12 -17.52 -18.17 -9.99
CA LEU A 12 -16.34 -17.51 -10.50
C LEU A 12 -15.16 -18.49 -10.62
N LEU A 13 -14.37 -18.30 -11.68
CA LEU A 13 -13.11 -19.01 -11.89
C LEU A 13 -12.02 -18.50 -10.93
N TYR A 14 -11.10 -19.36 -10.58
CA TYR A 14 -9.88 -18.97 -9.90
C TYR A 14 -9.00 -18.09 -10.80
N GLY A 15 -8.25 -17.18 -10.19
CA GLY A 15 -7.42 -16.22 -10.91
C GLY A 15 -6.42 -16.87 -11.87
N LYS A 16 -5.83 -18.00 -11.46
CA LYS A 16 -4.85 -18.75 -12.26
C LYS A 16 -5.47 -19.53 -13.42
N GLU A 17 -6.74 -19.87 -13.33
CA GLU A 17 -7.47 -20.60 -14.39
C GLU A 17 -7.94 -19.69 -15.52
N ARG A 18 -7.90 -18.37 -15.33
CA ARG A 18 -8.41 -17.43 -16.33
C ARG A 18 -7.44 -17.23 -17.47
N LEU A 19 -7.99 -17.05 -18.66
CA LEU A 19 -7.23 -16.64 -19.84
C LEU A 19 -6.58 -15.27 -19.60
N ILE A 20 -5.45 -15.01 -20.26
CA ILE A 20 -4.73 -13.72 -20.17
C ILE A 20 -5.65 -12.54 -20.50
N SER A 21 -6.50 -12.67 -21.52
CA SER A 21 -7.50 -11.66 -21.89
C SER A 21 -8.53 -11.34 -20.79
N HIS A 22 -8.70 -12.22 -19.83
CA HIS A 22 -9.66 -12.10 -18.73
C HIS A 22 -9.00 -11.84 -17.37
N LYS A 23 -7.69 -11.64 -17.32
CA LYS A 23 -6.94 -11.43 -16.06
C LYS A 23 -7.40 -10.19 -15.26
N LEU A 24 -8.01 -9.21 -15.93
CA LEU A 24 -8.56 -8.02 -15.30
C LEU A 24 -9.99 -8.17 -14.77
N PHE A 25 -10.66 -9.28 -15.06
CA PHE A 25 -11.99 -9.54 -14.49
C PHE A 25 -11.88 -10.05 -13.06
N LEU A 26 -12.96 -9.98 -12.31
CA LEU A 26 -12.99 -10.43 -10.93
C LEU A 26 -12.85 -11.94 -10.85
N SER A 27 -11.90 -12.44 -10.09
CA SER A 27 -11.73 -13.86 -9.78
C SER A 27 -12.48 -14.25 -8.51
N LYS A 28 -12.52 -15.53 -8.21
CA LYS A 28 -13.09 -16.05 -6.97
C LYS A 28 -12.38 -15.42 -5.76
N GLU A 29 -11.06 -15.45 -5.73
CA GLU A 29 -10.24 -14.86 -4.67
C GLU A 29 -10.43 -13.34 -4.60
N GLY A 30 -10.47 -12.68 -5.76
CA GLY A 30 -10.73 -11.24 -5.84
C GLY A 30 -12.10 -10.85 -5.30
N ALA A 31 -13.13 -11.67 -5.56
CA ALA A 31 -14.47 -11.46 -5.04
C ALA A 31 -14.54 -11.65 -3.52
N MET A 32 -13.84 -12.66 -2.99
CA MET A 32 -13.73 -12.89 -1.55
C MET A 32 -12.99 -11.74 -0.85
N ALA A 33 -11.88 -11.28 -1.40
CA ALA A 33 -11.14 -10.13 -0.89
C ALA A 33 -11.99 -8.84 -0.93
N LEU A 34 -12.76 -8.63 -2.01
CA LEU A 34 -13.69 -7.50 -2.11
C LEU A 34 -14.81 -7.60 -1.06
N LYS A 35 -15.35 -8.81 -0.81
CA LYS A 35 -16.35 -9.04 0.24
C LYS A 35 -15.80 -8.67 1.61
N ALA A 36 -14.60 -9.15 1.95
CA ALA A 36 -13.94 -8.84 3.22
C ALA A 36 -13.76 -7.31 3.38
N ARG A 37 -13.32 -6.62 2.32
CA ARG A 37 -13.17 -5.16 2.32
C ARG A 37 -14.50 -4.43 2.54
N VAL A 38 -15.57 -4.86 1.89
CA VAL A 38 -16.91 -4.26 2.06
C VAL A 38 -17.41 -4.44 3.50
N LEU A 39 -17.24 -5.63 4.08
CA LEU A 39 -17.60 -5.90 5.47
C LEU A 39 -16.76 -5.10 6.47
N LEU A 40 -15.47 -4.93 6.20
CA LEU A 40 -14.58 -4.08 7.01
C LEU A 40 -15.05 -2.61 7.00
N TYR A 41 -15.41 -2.08 5.84
CA TYR A 41 -16.00 -0.72 5.77
C TYR A 41 -17.30 -0.63 6.55
N GLN A 42 -18.18 -1.64 6.43
CA GLN A 42 -19.44 -1.69 7.16
C GLN A 42 -19.24 -1.74 8.68
N ALA A 43 -18.18 -2.39 9.14
CA ALA A 43 -17.82 -2.49 10.56
C ALA A 43 -17.15 -1.22 11.11
N SER A 44 -16.55 -0.40 10.23
CA SER A 44 -15.80 0.78 10.64
C SER A 44 -16.66 1.80 11.40
N PRO A 45 -16.06 2.63 12.27
CA PRO A 45 -16.78 3.65 13.03
C PRO A 45 -17.54 4.66 12.13
N LEU A 46 -17.18 4.77 10.85
CA LEU A 46 -17.88 5.61 9.90
C LEU A 46 -19.32 5.14 9.65
N PHE A 47 -19.55 3.81 9.65
CA PHE A 47 -20.85 3.19 9.31
C PHE A 47 -21.48 2.38 10.45
N ASN A 48 -20.78 2.19 11.54
CA ASN A 48 -21.20 1.35 12.65
C ASN A 48 -21.35 2.19 13.93
N GLY A 49 -22.56 2.61 14.22
CA GLY A 49 -22.86 3.45 15.36
C GLY A 49 -22.52 4.94 15.19
N ASN A 50 -22.54 5.44 13.95
CA ASN A 50 -22.23 6.85 13.68
C ASN A 50 -23.49 7.71 13.74
N GLU A 51 -23.62 8.52 14.79
CA GLU A 51 -24.76 9.42 15.02
C GLU A 51 -24.94 10.50 13.95
N TYR A 52 -23.86 10.89 13.24
CA TYR A 52 -23.95 11.88 12.17
C TYR A 52 -24.84 11.46 11.02
N TYR A 53 -24.99 10.15 10.78
CA TYR A 53 -25.76 9.61 9.65
C TYR A 53 -27.14 9.09 10.03
N VAL A 54 -27.56 9.17 11.29
CA VAL A 54 -28.85 8.63 11.76
C VAL A 54 -30.06 9.23 11.01
N ASN A 55 -29.95 10.49 10.61
CA ASN A 55 -30.99 11.20 9.87
C ASN A 55 -30.89 11.07 8.36
N PHE A 56 -29.90 10.31 7.85
CA PHE A 56 -29.73 10.10 6.41
C PHE A 56 -30.75 9.08 5.93
N LYS A 57 -31.72 9.55 5.13
CA LYS A 57 -32.83 8.74 4.65
C LYS A 57 -32.69 8.44 3.16
N GLY A 58 -33.11 7.25 2.78
CA GLY A 58 -33.26 6.88 1.38
C GLY A 58 -34.46 7.56 0.72
N LYS A 59 -34.62 7.37 -0.58
CA LYS A 59 -35.71 7.98 -1.37
C LYS A 59 -37.11 7.63 -0.87
N LYS A 60 -37.27 6.51 -0.18
CA LYS A 60 -38.55 6.01 0.38
C LYS A 60 -38.70 6.34 1.86
N GLY A 61 -37.80 7.15 2.44
CA GLY A 61 -37.79 7.52 3.85
C GLY A 61 -37.17 6.48 4.78
N GLU A 62 -36.65 5.36 4.27
CA GLU A 62 -35.97 4.34 5.04
C GLU A 62 -34.65 4.88 5.63
N SER A 63 -34.32 4.43 6.85
CA SER A 63 -33.01 4.72 7.45
C SER A 63 -31.91 3.92 6.73
N LEU A 64 -30.89 4.63 6.24
CA LEU A 64 -29.75 4.01 5.56
C LEU A 64 -28.65 3.57 6.54
N PHE A 65 -28.59 4.19 7.72
CA PHE A 65 -27.59 3.93 8.75
C PHE A 65 -28.25 3.73 10.11
N SER A 66 -27.65 2.86 10.92
CA SER A 66 -28.02 2.68 12.33
C SER A 66 -27.14 3.53 13.23
N ALA A 67 -27.72 4.17 14.22
CA ALA A 67 -26.97 4.82 15.30
C ALA A 67 -26.41 3.81 16.30
N GLU A 68 -26.92 2.58 16.32
CA GLU A 68 -26.47 1.54 17.23
C GLU A 68 -25.21 0.86 16.74
N TYR A 69 -24.23 0.71 17.64
CA TYR A 69 -23.01 -0.04 17.38
C TYR A 69 -23.29 -1.54 17.45
N ASP A 70 -22.91 -2.26 16.41
CA ASP A 70 -23.03 -3.72 16.29
C ASP A 70 -21.63 -4.36 16.24
N PRO A 71 -21.15 -5.01 17.31
CA PRO A 71 -19.85 -5.67 17.34
C PRO A 71 -19.77 -6.87 16.39
N GLU A 72 -20.89 -7.50 16.05
CA GLU A 72 -20.91 -8.64 15.12
C GLU A 72 -20.48 -8.25 13.70
N LYS A 73 -20.54 -6.98 13.33
CA LYS A 73 -19.99 -6.51 12.06
C LYS A 73 -18.48 -6.72 11.97
N TRP A 74 -17.75 -6.48 13.07
CA TRP A 74 -16.31 -6.73 13.12
C TRP A 74 -15.97 -8.22 13.01
N LYS A 75 -16.74 -9.05 13.71
CA LYS A 75 -16.59 -10.51 13.62
C LYS A 75 -16.80 -11.01 12.19
N ARG A 76 -17.89 -10.59 11.54
CA ARG A 76 -18.16 -10.93 10.12
C ARG A 76 -17.06 -10.45 9.17
N ALA A 77 -16.50 -9.27 9.43
CA ALA A 77 -15.39 -8.76 8.63
C ALA A 77 -14.12 -9.59 8.82
N ALA A 78 -13.79 -9.98 10.06
CA ALA A 78 -12.66 -10.84 10.37
C ALA A 78 -12.80 -12.21 9.72
N GLU A 79 -13.94 -12.89 9.91
CA GLU A 79 -14.22 -14.20 9.30
C GLU A 79 -14.13 -14.18 7.77
N ALA A 80 -14.60 -13.09 7.14
CA ALA A 80 -14.49 -12.95 5.69
C ALA A 80 -13.05 -12.69 5.22
N ALA A 81 -12.26 -11.97 6.03
CA ALA A 81 -10.85 -11.73 5.75
C ALA A 81 -10.05 -13.03 5.87
N ASP A 82 -10.25 -13.79 6.94
CA ASP A 82 -9.59 -15.09 7.16
C ASP A 82 -9.92 -16.05 6.02
N ALA A 83 -11.19 -16.18 5.65
CA ALA A 83 -11.61 -17.03 4.53
C ALA A 83 -10.99 -16.61 3.19
N ALA A 84 -10.82 -15.30 2.97
CA ALA A 84 -10.15 -14.79 1.76
C ALA A 84 -8.65 -15.12 1.77
N VAL A 85 -7.97 -15.01 2.91
CA VAL A 85 -6.55 -15.35 3.06
C VAL A 85 -6.35 -16.85 2.82
N GLU A 86 -7.11 -17.71 3.50
CA GLU A 86 -7.06 -19.17 3.34
C GLU A 86 -7.27 -19.58 1.87
N MET A 87 -8.25 -18.96 1.20
CA MET A 87 -8.50 -19.21 -0.21
C MET A 87 -7.29 -18.81 -1.07
N CYS A 88 -6.73 -17.63 -0.87
CA CYS A 88 -5.58 -17.16 -1.62
C CYS A 88 -4.37 -18.09 -1.42
N GLU A 89 -4.05 -18.45 -0.18
CA GLU A 89 -2.94 -19.35 0.13
C GLU A 89 -3.13 -20.74 -0.47
N SER A 90 -4.36 -21.28 -0.45
CA SER A 90 -4.68 -22.56 -1.08
C SER A 90 -4.47 -22.56 -2.59
N GLN A 91 -4.60 -21.40 -3.23
CA GLN A 91 -4.31 -21.18 -4.65
C GLN A 91 -2.86 -20.80 -4.92
N GLY A 92 -2.00 -20.82 -3.88
CA GLY A 92 -0.57 -20.54 -3.99
C GLY A 92 -0.23 -19.06 -4.17
N TYR A 93 -1.12 -18.16 -3.75
CA TYR A 93 -0.76 -16.77 -3.54
C TYR A 93 0.08 -16.68 -2.27
N LYS A 94 1.09 -15.83 -2.30
CA LYS A 94 1.99 -15.64 -1.16
C LYS A 94 2.59 -14.24 -1.23
N LEU A 95 3.03 -13.73 -0.08
CA LEU A 95 3.79 -12.49 -0.04
C LEU A 95 5.09 -12.64 -0.82
N LYS A 96 5.43 -11.62 -1.59
CA LYS A 96 6.72 -11.56 -2.29
C LYS A 96 7.84 -11.44 -1.27
N THR A 97 8.65 -12.47 -1.18
CA THR A 97 9.83 -12.48 -0.31
C THR A 97 11.06 -12.63 -1.18
N GLY A 98 12.00 -11.70 -1.02
CA GLY A 98 13.06 -11.44 -1.94
C GLY A 98 13.96 -12.58 -2.29
N GLU A 99 14.04 -12.77 -3.53
CA GLU A 99 15.20 -13.33 -4.20
C GLU A 99 16.30 -12.26 -4.28
N GLY A 100 16.58 -11.65 -3.11
CA GLY A 100 17.38 -10.45 -3.09
C GLY A 100 18.86 -10.74 -3.24
N ASN A 101 19.42 -10.25 -4.33
CA ASN A 101 20.84 -10.08 -4.54
C ASN A 101 21.31 -8.65 -4.24
N LYS A 102 20.57 -7.89 -3.44
CA LYS A 102 20.92 -6.53 -3.05
C LYS A 102 21.92 -6.52 -1.90
N ALA A 103 22.64 -5.41 -1.77
CA ALA A 103 23.73 -5.28 -0.81
C ALA A 103 23.28 -5.37 0.66
N THR A 104 22.02 -5.03 0.95
CA THR A 104 21.48 -5.07 2.33
C THR A 104 20.09 -5.71 2.38
N LYS A 105 19.72 -6.24 3.56
CA LYS A 105 18.39 -6.78 3.83
C LYS A 105 17.30 -5.73 3.56
N LEU A 106 17.54 -4.49 3.95
CA LEU A 106 16.59 -3.39 3.76
C LEU A 106 16.31 -3.14 2.26
N LEU A 107 17.35 -3.10 1.44
CA LEU A 107 17.20 -2.95 -0.01
C LEU A 107 16.43 -4.10 -0.65
N ASN A 108 16.62 -5.33 -0.16
CA ASN A 108 15.86 -6.49 -0.62
C ASN A 108 14.38 -6.33 -0.29
N GLN A 109 14.06 -5.98 0.96
CA GLN A 109 12.68 -5.75 1.39
C GLN A 109 12.00 -4.61 0.62
N MET A 110 12.71 -3.51 0.37
CA MET A 110 12.18 -2.42 -0.47
C MET A 110 11.87 -2.92 -1.88
N ARG A 111 12.78 -3.71 -2.46
CA ARG A 111 12.58 -4.28 -3.80
C ARG A 111 11.39 -5.22 -3.86
N ASP A 112 11.18 -6.05 -2.85
CA ASP A 112 10.03 -6.94 -2.76
C ASP A 112 8.72 -6.15 -2.76
N ILE A 113 8.64 -5.08 -1.96
CA ILE A 113 7.48 -4.20 -1.89
C ILE A 113 7.22 -3.53 -3.24
N GLU A 114 8.26 -3.01 -3.90
CA GLU A 114 8.13 -2.41 -5.23
C GLU A 114 7.64 -3.43 -6.27
N MET A 115 8.19 -4.63 -6.26
CA MET A 115 7.86 -5.68 -7.22
C MET A 115 6.50 -6.32 -6.97
N SER A 116 5.98 -6.32 -5.74
CA SER A 116 4.65 -6.85 -5.44
C SER A 116 3.53 -6.10 -6.16
N ILE A 117 3.78 -4.81 -6.47
CA ILE A 117 2.82 -3.94 -7.17
C ILE A 117 3.05 -3.96 -8.68
N TRP A 118 4.29 -4.19 -9.13
CA TRP A 118 4.70 -4.03 -10.52
C TRP A 118 5.24 -5.33 -11.13
N GLU A 119 4.43 -6.38 -11.14
CA GLU A 119 4.80 -7.59 -11.87
C GLU A 119 4.28 -7.56 -13.31
N PRO A 120 5.18 -7.77 -14.29
CA PRO A 120 4.76 -7.88 -15.69
C PRO A 120 3.88 -9.12 -15.89
N ASN A 121 2.97 -9.03 -16.84
CA ASN A 121 2.12 -10.15 -17.31
C ASN A 121 1.03 -10.63 -16.35
N TYR A 122 0.72 -9.89 -15.28
CA TYR A 122 -0.33 -10.27 -14.31
C TYR A 122 -0.11 -11.66 -13.66
N GLU A 123 1.12 -12.10 -13.59
CA GLU A 123 1.52 -13.39 -13.02
C GLU A 123 2.10 -13.27 -11.62
N GLY A 124 1.81 -12.15 -10.94
CA GLY A 124 2.29 -11.87 -9.61
C GLY A 124 1.87 -12.93 -8.59
N GLU A 125 2.80 -13.27 -7.70
CA GLU A 125 2.52 -14.20 -6.62
C GLU A 125 1.63 -13.58 -5.53
N GLU A 126 1.57 -12.25 -5.45
CA GLU A 126 0.88 -11.49 -4.40
C GLU A 126 -0.41 -10.81 -4.89
N ALA A 127 -0.46 -10.42 -6.16
CA ALA A 127 -1.58 -9.64 -6.68
C ALA A 127 -2.83 -10.50 -6.92
N ILE A 128 -3.89 -10.26 -6.14
CA ILE A 128 -5.16 -10.98 -6.20
C ILE A 128 -6.10 -10.35 -7.24
N PHE A 129 -6.10 -9.01 -7.31
CA PHE A 129 -6.97 -8.25 -8.22
C PHE A 129 -6.22 -7.04 -8.77
N LEU A 130 -6.24 -6.90 -10.08
CA LEU A 130 -5.54 -5.86 -10.81
C LEU A 130 -6.50 -5.00 -11.61
N THR A 131 -6.21 -3.72 -11.70
CA THR A 131 -6.89 -2.80 -12.61
C THR A 131 -5.96 -2.44 -13.76
N GLY A 132 -6.39 -2.68 -14.98
CA GLY A 132 -5.63 -2.34 -16.18
C GLY A 132 -6.06 -1.00 -16.77
N ASN A 133 -5.39 0.08 -16.40
CA ASN A 133 -5.58 1.35 -17.06
C ASN A 133 -4.22 2.03 -17.31
N ALA A 134 -3.67 1.81 -18.50
CA ALA A 134 -2.37 2.33 -18.90
C ALA A 134 -2.29 3.87 -18.92
N ASN A 135 -3.40 4.57 -19.13
CA ASN A 135 -3.39 6.04 -19.22
C ASN A 135 -3.25 6.73 -17.86
N ILE A 136 -3.69 6.09 -16.79
CA ILE A 136 -3.54 6.62 -15.43
C ILE A 136 -2.07 6.71 -15.04
N MET A 137 -1.25 5.73 -15.43
CA MET A 137 0.16 5.69 -15.05
C MET A 137 0.96 6.90 -15.53
N ASN A 138 0.75 7.36 -16.76
CA ASN A 138 1.53 8.48 -17.31
C ASN A 138 1.20 9.80 -16.61
N SER A 139 -0.08 10.06 -16.30
CA SER A 139 -0.49 11.34 -15.68
C SER A 139 -0.16 11.38 -14.19
N TYR A 140 -0.50 10.34 -13.43
CA TYR A 140 -0.27 10.35 -11.98
C TYR A 140 1.22 10.26 -11.61
N VAL A 141 2.01 9.48 -12.35
CA VAL A 141 3.45 9.38 -12.11
C VAL A 141 4.13 10.74 -12.28
N MET A 142 3.75 11.53 -13.30
CA MET A 142 4.32 12.86 -13.51
C MET A 142 4.00 13.82 -12.35
N PHE A 143 2.83 13.73 -11.74
CA PHE A 143 2.44 14.59 -10.63
C PHE A 143 3.04 14.18 -9.28
N THR A 144 3.40 12.91 -9.12
CA THR A 144 3.91 12.37 -7.85
C THR A 144 5.43 12.32 -7.78
N LEU A 145 6.12 12.38 -8.92
CA LEU A 145 7.57 12.39 -8.94
C LEU A 145 8.12 13.75 -8.50
N PRO A 146 9.20 13.78 -7.70
CA PRO A 146 9.85 15.03 -7.32
C PRO A 146 10.42 15.75 -8.56
N LEU A 147 10.57 17.07 -8.44
CA LEU A 147 11.26 17.87 -9.44
C LEU A 147 12.72 17.41 -9.56
N PHE A 148 13.18 17.21 -10.79
CA PHE A 148 14.60 16.98 -11.06
C PHE A 148 15.34 18.30 -11.26
N PRO A 149 16.66 18.34 -10.97
CA PRO A 149 17.48 19.52 -11.23
C PRO A 149 17.45 19.94 -12.70
N GLU A 150 17.66 21.23 -12.95
CA GLU A 150 17.83 21.78 -14.30
C GLU A 150 18.90 21.00 -15.10
N GLY A 151 18.64 20.73 -16.38
CA GLY A 151 19.57 20.02 -17.26
C GLY A 151 19.23 18.53 -17.46
N HIS A 152 18.23 18.00 -16.81
CA HIS A 152 17.67 16.68 -17.14
C HIS A 152 16.68 16.81 -18.30
N SER A 153 16.70 15.84 -19.22
CA SER A 153 16.02 15.86 -20.53
C SER A 153 14.57 16.36 -20.50
N ASP A 154 14.12 16.94 -21.61
CA ASP A 154 12.82 17.59 -21.84
C ASP A 154 11.59 16.82 -21.37
N ARG A 155 11.66 15.50 -21.28
CA ARG A 155 10.59 14.66 -20.75
C ARG A 155 10.32 14.87 -19.25
N TYR A 156 11.27 15.39 -18.51
CA TYR A 156 11.20 15.60 -17.07
C TYR A 156 10.70 17.00 -16.68
N ALA A 157 10.59 17.91 -17.65
CA ALA A 157 10.00 19.23 -17.43
C ALA A 157 8.51 19.18 -16.98
N LEU A 158 7.85 18.04 -17.20
CA LEU A 158 6.47 17.80 -16.79
C LEU A 158 6.33 17.22 -15.37
N LEU A 159 7.45 16.87 -14.72
CA LEU A 159 7.45 16.36 -13.35
C LEU A 159 7.25 17.53 -12.40
N THR A 160 6.09 17.62 -11.81
CA THR A 160 5.71 18.82 -11.03
C THR A 160 5.80 18.61 -9.52
N GLY A 161 5.87 17.36 -9.05
CA GLY A 161 5.87 17.04 -7.62
C GLY A 161 4.69 17.63 -6.84
N CYS A 162 3.58 17.94 -7.53
CA CYS A 162 2.47 18.65 -6.93
C CYS A 162 1.54 17.74 -6.10
N VAL A 163 1.69 16.43 -6.20
CA VAL A 163 0.96 15.45 -5.38
C VAL A 163 1.96 14.76 -4.45
N ALA A 164 1.93 15.12 -3.19
CA ALA A 164 2.79 14.56 -2.16
C ALA A 164 1.95 14.05 -0.98
N PRO A 165 2.43 13.04 -0.24
CA PRO A 165 1.76 12.62 0.99
C PRO A 165 1.78 13.75 2.03
N SER A 166 0.70 13.90 2.78
CA SER A 166 0.69 14.83 3.91
C SER A 166 1.69 14.39 4.99
N MET A 167 2.19 15.33 5.80
CA MET A 167 3.08 15.01 6.94
C MET A 167 2.45 13.97 7.88
N LYS A 168 1.13 14.07 8.10
CA LYS A 168 0.41 13.08 8.89
C LYS A 168 0.49 11.67 8.29
N MET A 169 0.37 11.55 6.97
CA MET A 169 0.53 10.26 6.28
C MET A 169 1.95 9.73 6.41
N VAL A 170 2.95 10.60 6.28
CA VAL A 170 4.37 10.25 6.49
C VAL A 170 4.62 9.75 7.92
N GLU A 171 4.00 10.35 8.92
CA GLU A 171 4.09 9.92 10.32
C GLU A 171 3.40 8.56 10.59
N MET A 172 2.43 8.15 9.78
CA MET A 172 1.73 6.87 9.95
C MET A 172 2.58 5.64 9.58
N PHE A 173 3.63 5.80 8.79
CA PHE A 173 4.59 4.72 8.58
C PHE A 173 5.30 4.39 9.90
N TYR A 174 5.66 3.13 10.07
CA TYR A 174 6.26 2.64 11.31
C TYR A 174 7.78 2.90 11.37
N THR A 175 8.36 2.72 12.55
CA THR A 175 9.81 2.66 12.77
C THR A 175 10.37 1.34 12.20
N LYS A 176 11.70 1.22 12.16
CA LYS A 176 12.39 -0.03 11.83
C LYS A 176 11.99 -1.22 12.71
N ASN A 177 11.45 -0.95 13.89
CA ASN A 177 11.00 -1.95 14.86
C ASN A 177 9.54 -2.39 14.62
N GLY A 178 8.87 -1.86 13.58
CA GLY A 178 7.46 -2.16 13.29
C GLY A 178 6.47 -1.53 14.26
N LEU A 179 6.85 -0.45 14.94
CA LEU A 179 6.01 0.25 15.91
C LEU A 179 5.62 1.66 15.40
N PRO A 180 4.45 2.19 15.78
CA PRO A 180 4.11 3.58 15.56
C PRO A 180 5.18 4.51 16.16
N LEU A 181 5.47 5.62 15.49
CA LEU A 181 6.56 6.54 15.88
C LEU A 181 6.48 7.02 17.33
N ASN A 182 5.27 7.31 17.80
CA ASN A 182 5.02 7.82 19.16
C ASN A 182 4.99 6.72 20.23
N VAL A 183 5.04 5.45 19.85
CA VAL A 183 5.02 4.29 20.75
C VAL A 183 6.40 3.68 20.91
N ASP A 184 7.23 3.77 19.88
CA ASP A 184 8.58 3.22 19.89
C ASP A 184 9.51 4.06 20.78
N LYS A 185 9.92 3.50 21.91
CA LYS A 185 10.81 4.16 22.89
C LYS A 185 12.24 4.32 22.39
N GLU A 186 12.66 3.56 21.39
CA GLU A 186 13.98 3.66 20.77
C GLU A 186 14.05 4.71 19.67
N TRP A 187 12.90 5.25 19.26
CA TRP A 187 12.80 6.26 18.23
C TRP A 187 12.44 7.62 18.83
N ASP A 188 13.25 8.65 18.54
CA ASP A 188 13.12 9.98 19.14
C ASP A 188 11.98 10.79 18.53
N TYR A 189 10.76 10.52 18.99
CA TYR A 189 9.55 11.20 18.51
C TYR A 189 9.57 12.71 18.73
N ALA A 190 10.13 13.17 19.86
CA ALA A 190 10.15 14.58 20.22
C ALA A 190 10.99 15.43 19.25
N ASN A 191 12.05 14.86 18.71
CA ASN A 191 12.97 15.53 17.79
C ASN A 191 12.76 15.16 16.32
N ARG A 192 11.61 14.57 15.94
CA ARG A 192 11.36 14.07 14.60
C ARG A 192 11.49 15.10 13.47
N TYR A 193 11.30 16.37 13.78
CA TYR A 193 11.44 17.48 12.83
C TYR A 193 12.79 18.20 12.90
N LYS A 194 13.73 17.69 13.69
CA LYS A 194 15.12 18.17 13.69
C LYS A 194 15.96 17.39 12.69
N LEU A 195 17.08 17.96 12.32
CA LEU A 195 18.08 17.28 11.51
C LEU A 195 18.89 16.31 12.36
N GLY A 196 19.23 15.18 11.78
CA GLY A 196 20.09 14.15 12.33
C GLY A 196 20.92 13.53 11.21
N ARG A 197 21.66 12.49 11.52
CA ARG A 197 22.51 11.78 10.53
C ARG A 197 22.36 10.27 10.67
N GLU A 198 22.33 9.59 9.54
CA GLU A 198 22.46 8.14 9.49
C GLU A 198 23.93 7.78 9.30
N VAL A 199 24.43 6.91 10.15
CA VAL A 199 25.81 6.43 10.12
C VAL A 199 25.91 4.90 9.95
N ASN A 200 24.77 4.22 10.01
CA ASN A 200 24.73 2.76 9.89
C ASN A 200 24.76 2.34 8.41
N ASN A 201 25.74 1.50 8.06
CA ASN A 201 25.92 0.98 6.70
C ASN A 201 24.74 0.12 6.20
N ASP A 202 23.87 -0.38 7.08
CA ASP A 202 22.65 -1.08 6.67
C ASP A 202 21.72 -0.19 5.84
N TYR A 203 21.82 1.13 6.01
CA TYR A 203 21.07 2.13 5.26
C TYR A 203 21.82 2.67 4.03
N GLN A 204 23.01 2.13 3.73
CA GLN A 204 23.75 2.51 2.53
C GLN A 204 22.87 2.32 1.29
N ASN A 205 22.88 3.31 0.40
CA ASN A 205 22.03 3.36 -0.81
C ASN A 205 20.49 3.45 -0.52
N VAL A 206 20.10 3.68 0.71
CA VAL A 206 18.72 3.99 1.11
C VAL A 206 18.61 5.43 1.56
N VAL A 207 19.52 5.86 2.43
CA VAL A 207 19.64 7.23 2.95
C VAL A 207 21.06 7.72 2.75
N ALA A 208 21.24 9.01 2.51
CA ALA A 208 22.56 9.62 2.43
C ALA A 208 23.27 9.52 3.81
N LEU A 209 24.36 8.74 3.85
CA LEU A 209 25.11 8.55 5.09
C LEU A 209 25.95 9.77 5.40
N ASN A 210 26.07 10.08 6.69
CA ASN A 210 26.88 11.20 7.23
C ASN A 210 26.44 12.61 6.77
N GLU A 211 25.26 12.72 6.15
CA GLU A 211 24.64 13.98 5.77
C GLU A 211 23.52 14.37 6.72
N ASP A 212 23.18 15.66 6.75
CA ASP A 212 22.05 16.17 7.53
C ASP A 212 20.74 15.77 6.87
N VAL A 213 19.96 14.96 7.57
CA VAL A 213 18.67 14.39 7.10
C VAL A 213 17.62 14.67 8.18
N LEU A 214 16.39 14.92 7.77
CA LEU A 214 15.28 15.06 8.72
C LEU A 214 15.11 13.75 9.52
N ASN A 215 15.09 13.81 10.85
CA ASN A 215 14.95 12.63 11.70
C ASN A 215 13.70 11.82 11.35
N LEU A 216 12.64 12.48 10.88
CA LEU A 216 11.42 11.81 10.41
C LEU A 216 11.67 10.79 9.29
N HIS A 217 12.76 10.93 8.55
CA HIS A 217 13.12 10.02 7.45
C HIS A 217 14.08 8.91 7.89
N LEU A 218 14.57 8.93 9.12
CA LEU A 218 15.57 7.99 9.61
C LEU A 218 14.94 6.82 10.36
N LYS A 219 15.57 5.65 10.26
CA LYS A 219 15.20 4.43 11.01
C LYS A 219 13.74 4.05 10.84
N ARG A 220 13.25 4.12 9.60
CA ARG A 220 11.87 3.78 9.24
C ARG A 220 11.77 2.34 8.71
N GLU A 221 10.55 1.84 8.65
CA GLU A 221 10.24 0.55 8.05
C GLU A 221 10.52 0.52 6.53
N PRO A 222 10.72 -0.65 5.91
CA PRO A 222 11.01 -0.75 4.48
C PRO A 222 9.94 -0.11 3.58
N ARG A 223 8.65 -0.18 3.98
CA ARG A 223 7.53 0.43 3.23
C ARG A 223 7.66 1.94 3.10
N PHE A 224 8.23 2.61 4.10
CA PHE A 224 8.49 4.04 4.01
C PHE A 224 9.42 4.35 2.85
N TYR A 225 10.57 3.71 2.82
CA TYR A 225 11.61 3.96 1.80
C TYR A 225 11.21 3.49 0.40
N ALA A 226 10.34 2.47 0.30
CA ALA A 226 9.82 2.00 -0.98
C ALA A 226 8.74 2.91 -1.59
N ASN A 227 8.00 3.64 -0.76
CA ASN A 227 6.82 4.39 -1.22
C ASN A 227 6.96 5.91 -1.11
N VAL A 228 7.91 6.43 -0.33
CA VAL A 228 8.05 7.87 -0.08
C VAL A 228 9.38 8.38 -0.60
N ALA A 229 9.34 9.26 -1.60
CA ALA A 229 10.53 9.98 -2.08
C ALA A 229 10.89 11.09 -1.09
N ALA A 230 11.47 10.72 0.04
CA ALA A 230 11.90 11.64 1.06
C ALA A 230 13.24 12.30 0.68
N ASP A 231 13.45 13.52 1.16
CA ASP A 231 14.73 14.21 0.97
C ASP A 231 15.90 13.40 1.55
N ARG A 232 17.01 13.38 0.82
CA ARG A 232 18.21 12.58 1.13
C ARG A 232 18.01 11.06 1.15
N CYS A 233 16.87 10.56 0.64
CA CYS A 233 16.68 9.14 0.37
C CYS A 233 16.98 8.83 -1.09
N TYR A 234 17.67 7.71 -1.32
CA TYR A 234 17.99 7.27 -2.68
C TYR A 234 16.78 6.60 -3.34
N TRP A 235 16.43 7.09 -4.51
CA TRP A 235 15.44 6.45 -5.36
C TRP A 235 16.08 5.30 -6.12
N GLN A 236 15.59 4.10 -5.84
CA GLN A 236 16.01 2.91 -6.55
C GLN A 236 15.31 2.89 -7.92
N ARG A 237 16.06 3.19 -8.98
CA ARG A 237 15.59 2.85 -10.32
C ARG A 237 15.59 1.32 -10.46
N GLY A 238 14.69 0.76 -11.29
CA GLY A 238 14.54 -0.67 -11.52
C GLY A 238 15.85 -1.45 -11.77
N PRO A 239 15.83 -2.69 -12.29
CA PRO A 239 16.99 -3.60 -12.33
C PRO A 239 18.27 -3.04 -12.94
N ALA A 240 18.16 -1.98 -13.78
CA ALA A 240 19.32 -1.35 -14.44
C ALA A 240 20.07 -0.33 -13.56
N ALA A 241 19.54 0.08 -12.42
CA ALA A 241 20.12 1.13 -11.59
C ALA A 241 21.22 0.65 -10.63
N ASN A 242 21.58 -0.62 -10.67
CA ASN A 242 22.69 -1.17 -9.89
C ASN A 242 24.04 -1.15 -10.64
N LYS A 243 24.17 -0.36 -11.66
CA LYS A 243 25.47 -0.11 -12.28
C LYS A 243 25.98 1.23 -11.77
N ASN A 244 26.80 1.12 -10.76
CA ASN A 244 27.72 2.01 -10.03
C ASN A 244 27.35 2.21 -8.59
#